data_24558037a83bf2583d6b1bfc460757a9
#
_entry.id   24558037a83bf2583d6b1bfc460757a9
#
_cell.length_a   1.000
_cell.length_b   1.000
_cell.length_c   1.000
_cell.angle_alpha   90.00
_cell.angle_beta   90.00
_cell.angle_gamma   90.00
#
_symmetry.space_group_name_H-M   'P 1'
#
loop_
_entity.id
_entity.type
_entity.pdbx_description
1 polymer ?
#
loop_
_entity_poly.entity_id
_entity_poly.type
_entity_poly.pdbx_seq_one_letter_code
_entity_poly.pdbx_strand_id
1 'polypeptide(L)'
;YLGNHGNLLEDSRTACQLVRLERPLLSEEEFDRICAIDRVGFKPRRFRAVYRRDAGEGALQAALKQLAEDVEAAVRDGVNIVVLTDRAAAGEVPVPSLLAVGCAHNHLIRAGVRTFADIVVECGDAVSPHDFAALVGYSASGIYPYNAHACIRDLAVHGDLDVTAEQGIANYNKAATAGIVSIMSKMGISTVQSYHSAQIFEAVGFTPEFVNAYFAGTVSRVGGMGVEDVEREQNEIGRA
;
A
#
# COMPACT_ATOMS: atom_id res chain seq x y z
N TYR A 1 -11.72 2.19 -7.44
CA TYR A 1 -11.39 2.69 -8.78
C TYR A 1 -9.92 3.05 -8.83
N LEU A 2 -9.27 2.84 -10.00
CA LEU A 2 -7.85 3.20 -10.23
C LEU A 2 -7.74 4.11 -11.44
N GLY A 3 -6.91 5.16 -11.34
CA GLY A 3 -6.60 6.04 -12.44
C GLY A 3 -6.42 7.49 -12.02
N ASN A 4 -6.61 8.39 -12.98
CA ASN A 4 -6.53 9.82 -12.78
C ASN A 4 -7.92 10.38 -12.50
N HIS A 5 -8.19 10.81 -11.27
CA HIS A 5 -9.45 11.45 -10.87
C HIS A 5 -9.52 12.94 -11.26
N GLY A 6 -8.40 13.51 -11.69
CA GLY A 6 -8.32 14.89 -12.13
C GLY A 6 -8.57 15.90 -11.04
N ASN A 7 -8.85 17.12 -11.48
CA ASN A 7 -9.32 18.21 -10.61
C ASN A 7 -10.86 18.26 -10.66
N LEU A 8 -11.52 18.11 -9.52
CA LEU A 8 -12.98 18.12 -9.42
C LEU A 8 -13.63 19.45 -9.88
N LEU A 9 -12.84 20.51 -9.96
CA LEU A 9 -13.30 21.82 -10.40
C LEU A 9 -13.08 22.06 -11.90
N GLU A 10 -12.46 21.09 -12.58
CA GLU A 10 -12.18 21.19 -14.02
C GLU A 10 -12.98 20.11 -14.79
N ASP A 11 -13.58 20.53 -15.90
CA ASP A 11 -14.33 19.64 -16.78
C ASP A 11 -13.33 18.83 -17.62
N SER A 12 -13.04 17.58 -17.18
CA SER A 12 -12.08 16.68 -17.83
C SER A 12 -12.72 15.37 -18.26
N ARG A 13 -12.63 15.08 -19.58
CA ARG A 13 -13.08 13.79 -20.12
C ARG A 13 -12.27 12.58 -19.60
N THR A 14 -11.03 12.80 -19.17
CA THR A 14 -10.15 11.75 -18.67
C THR A 14 -10.48 11.32 -17.23
N ALA A 15 -11.12 12.18 -16.43
CA ALA A 15 -11.53 11.87 -15.06
C ALA A 15 -12.54 10.72 -14.95
N CYS A 16 -13.23 10.37 -16.05
CA CYS A 16 -14.16 9.24 -16.12
C CYS A 16 -13.49 7.93 -16.56
N GLN A 17 -12.22 7.96 -16.94
CA GLN A 17 -11.48 6.77 -17.37
C GLN A 17 -10.81 6.14 -16.17
N LEU A 18 -11.54 5.25 -15.47
CA LEU A 18 -11.07 4.58 -14.28
C LEU A 18 -11.23 3.06 -14.41
N VAL A 19 -10.29 2.31 -13.87
CA VAL A 19 -10.42 0.86 -13.69
C VAL A 19 -11.24 0.62 -12.44
N ARG A 20 -12.34 -0.13 -12.56
CA ARG A 20 -13.14 -0.55 -11.41
C ARG A 20 -12.55 -1.82 -10.82
N LEU A 21 -12.25 -1.78 -9.54
CA LEU A 21 -11.96 -2.97 -8.73
C LEU A 21 -13.24 -3.41 -8.02
N GLU A 22 -13.49 -4.72 -7.98
CA GLU A 22 -14.63 -5.27 -7.22
C GLU A 22 -14.37 -5.28 -5.72
N ARG A 23 -13.09 -5.43 -5.34
CA ARG A 23 -12.60 -5.49 -3.96
C ARG A 23 -11.18 -4.93 -3.88
N PRO A 24 -10.73 -4.48 -2.70
CA PRO A 24 -9.37 -3.97 -2.54
C PRO A 24 -8.30 -5.07 -2.60
N LEU A 25 -8.61 -6.30 -2.21
CA LEU A 25 -7.67 -7.43 -2.23
C LEU A 25 -7.66 -8.08 -3.62
N LEU A 26 -6.51 -8.11 -4.23
CA LEU A 26 -6.27 -8.58 -5.59
C LEU A 26 -5.74 -10.01 -5.60
N SER A 27 -6.17 -10.81 -6.56
CA SER A 27 -5.46 -12.03 -6.95
C SER A 27 -4.19 -11.67 -7.73
N GLU A 28 -3.29 -12.64 -7.92
CA GLU A 28 -2.10 -12.47 -8.75
C GLU A 28 -2.45 -12.07 -10.18
N GLU A 29 -3.44 -12.74 -10.77
CA GLU A 29 -3.90 -12.45 -12.12
C GLU A 29 -4.50 -11.04 -12.26
N GLU A 30 -5.29 -10.59 -11.27
CA GLU A 30 -5.84 -9.23 -11.24
C GLU A 30 -4.72 -8.18 -11.12
N PHE A 31 -3.73 -8.44 -10.26
CA PHE A 31 -2.58 -7.58 -10.07
C PHE A 31 -1.72 -7.48 -11.35
N ASP A 32 -1.42 -8.62 -11.98
CA ASP A 32 -0.63 -8.65 -13.21
C ASP A 32 -1.35 -7.93 -14.35
N ARG A 33 -2.67 -8.10 -14.47
CA ARG A 33 -3.47 -7.33 -15.44
C ARG A 33 -3.41 -5.83 -15.21
N ILE A 34 -3.42 -5.37 -13.96
CA ILE A 34 -3.27 -3.94 -13.62
C ILE A 34 -1.89 -3.45 -14.04
N CYS A 35 -0.83 -4.20 -13.73
CA CYS A 35 0.54 -3.83 -14.08
C CYS A 35 0.80 -3.82 -15.58
N ALA A 36 0.07 -4.64 -16.33
CA ALA A 36 0.21 -4.80 -17.79
C ALA A 36 -0.82 -3.98 -18.59
N ILE A 37 -1.57 -3.06 -17.97
CA ILE A 37 -2.54 -2.24 -18.70
C ILE A 37 -1.81 -1.42 -19.79
N ASP A 38 -2.13 -1.71 -21.04
CA ASP A 38 -1.70 -0.98 -22.23
C ASP A 38 -2.94 -0.39 -22.94
N ARG A 39 -3.50 0.65 -22.34
CA ARG A 39 -4.67 1.37 -22.87
C ARG A 39 -4.45 2.87 -22.73
N VAL A 40 -4.86 3.62 -23.72
CA VAL A 40 -4.83 5.09 -23.68
C VAL A 40 -5.53 5.60 -22.41
N GLY A 41 -4.86 6.46 -21.66
CA GLY A 41 -5.36 7.02 -20.42
C GLY A 41 -4.92 6.27 -19.16
N PHE A 42 -4.19 5.14 -19.28
CA PHE A 42 -3.63 4.41 -18.15
C PHE A 42 -2.12 4.23 -18.33
N LYS A 43 -1.37 4.57 -17.28
CA LYS A 43 0.10 4.43 -17.24
C LYS A 43 0.52 3.89 -15.87
N PRO A 44 0.49 2.56 -15.71
CA PRO A 44 1.00 1.94 -14.47
C PRO A 44 2.53 2.00 -14.42
N ARG A 45 3.09 2.16 -13.21
CA ARG A 45 4.53 2.06 -12.95
C ARG A 45 4.80 1.47 -11.59
N ARG A 46 5.75 0.51 -11.54
CA ARG A 46 6.22 -0.10 -10.29
C ARG A 46 7.36 0.72 -9.69
N PHE A 47 7.32 0.86 -8.36
CA PHE A 47 8.34 1.48 -7.53
C PHE A 47 8.72 0.51 -6.42
N ARG A 48 10.01 0.27 -6.27
CA ARG A 48 10.52 -0.63 -5.24
C ARG A 48 10.67 0.14 -3.93
N ALA A 49 9.94 -0.28 -2.92
CA ALA A 49 10.03 0.23 -1.56
C ALA A 49 11.03 -0.63 -0.77
N VAL A 50 12.30 -0.46 -1.05
CA VAL A 50 13.41 -1.23 -0.44
C VAL A 50 14.61 -0.33 -0.21
N TYR A 51 15.48 -0.72 0.72
CA TYR A 51 16.79 -0.07 0.92
C TYR A 51 17.87 -1.12 1.09
N ARG A 52 19.12 -0.72 0.90
CA ARG A 52 20.25 -1.62 1.10
C ARG A 52 20.63 -1.72 2.57
N ARG A 53 20.78 -2.94 3.06
CA ARG A 53 21.18 -3.22 4.44
C ARG A 53 22.56 -2.65 4.78
N ASP A 54 23.48 -2.66 3.83
CA ASP A 54 24.86 -2.19 3.98
C ASP A 54 25.02 -0.67 3.76
N ALA A 55 23.95 0.07 3.54
CA ALA A 55 24.00 1.52 3.33
C ALA A 55 24.22 2.32 4.63
N GLY A 56 24.17 1.67 5.80
CA GLY A 56 24.40 2.32 7.09
C GLY A 56 23.15 3.00 7.67
N GLU A 57 23.35 3.76 8.74
CA GLU A 57 22.28 4.49 9.43
C GLU A 57 21.61 5.53 8.54
N GLY A 58 20.29 5.66 8.60
CA GLY A 58 19.49 6.60 7.80
C GLY A 58 19.15 6.07 6.41
N ALA A 59 19.48 4.82 6.10
CA ALA A 59 19.17 4.20 4.81
C ALA A 59 17.68 4.13 4.53
N LEU A 60 16.85 3.81 5.53
CA LEU A 60 15.40 3.82 5.42
C LEU A 60 14.87 5.23 5.11
N GLN A 61 15.35 6.25 5.83
CA GLN A 61 14.92 7.63 5.62
C GLN A 61 15.30 8.13 4.21
N ALA A 62 16.51 7.81 3.75
CA ALA A 62 16.95 8.14 2.41
C ALA A 62 16.10 7.44 1.32
N ALA A 63 15.77 6.15 1.52
CA ALA A 63 14.93 5.39 0.62
C ALA A 63 13.51 5.94 0.56
N LEU A 64 12.92 6.32 1.69
CA LEU A 64 11.60 6.94 1.75
C LEU A 64 11.57 8.28 1.00
N LYS A 65 12.60 9.11 1.18
CA LYS A 65 12.72 10.37 0.46
C LYS A 65 12.82 10.14 -1.04
N GLN A 66 13.70 9.24 -1.47
CA GLN A 66 13.86 8.90 -2.89
C GLN A 66 12.59 8.33 -3.50
N LEU A 67 11.91 7.42 -2.79
CA LEU A 67 10.62 6.85 -3.22
C LEU A 67 9.58 7.96 -3.45
N ALA A 68 9.48 8.90 -2.52
CA ALA A 68 8.53 10.01 -2.60
C ALA A 68 8.80 10.90 -3.82
N GLU A 69 10.06 11.26 -4.05
CA GLU A 69 10.51 12.09 -5.18
C GLU A 69 10.29 11.37 -6.52
N ASP A 70 10.62 10.08 -6.60
CA ASP A 70 10.45 9.26 -7.81
C ASP A 70 8.96 9.10 -8.18
N VAL A 71 8.11 8.87 -7.18
CA VAL A 71 6.66 8.75 -7.36
C VAL A 71 6.07 10.09 -7.82
N GLU A 72 6.44 11.21 -7.19
CA GLU A 72 5.98 12.54 -7.62
C GLU A 72 6.39 12.84 -9.08
N ALA A 73 7.65 12.65 -9.40
CA ALA A 73 8.17 12.88 -10.75
C ALA A 73 7.41 12.05 -11.80
N ALA A 74 7.14 10.78 -11.48
CA ALA A 74 6.39 9.89 -12.36
C ALA A 74 4.93 10.32 -12.53
N VAL A 75 4.26 10.74 -11.45
CA VAL A 75 2.87 11.23 -11.52
C VAL A 75 2.79 12.51 -12.37
N ARG A 76 3.75 13.42 -12.22
CA ARG A 76 3.85 14.61 -13.07
C ARG A 76 4.12 14.26 -14.54
N ASP A 77 4.78 13.14 -14.81
CA ASP A 77 4.98 12.57 -16.17
C ASP A 77 3.78 11.72 -16.65
N GLY A 78 2.66 11.76 -15.94
CA GLY A 78 1.40 11.13 -16.35
C GLY A 78 1.21 9.69 -15.87
N VAL A 79 2.06 9.15 -14.99
CA VAL A 79 1.77 7.89 -14.29
C VAL A 79 0.54 8.11 -13.42
N ASN A 80 -0.47 7.25 -13.57
CA ASN A 80 -1.73 7.35 -12.83
C ASN A 80 -2.12 6.07 -12.08
N ILE A 81 -1.30 5.03 -12.17
CA ILE A 81 -1.35 3.86 -11.31
C ILE A 81 0.05 3.63 -10.75
N VAL A 82 0.26 4.04 -9.50
CA VAL A 82 1.49 3.85 -8.76
C VAL A 82 1.44 2.49 -8.10
N VAL A 83 2.36 1.58 -8.44
CA VAL A 83 2.46 0.25 -7.82
C VAL A 83 3.68 0.24 -6.90
N LEU A 84 3.44 0.20 -5.59
CA LEU A 84 4.50 0.05 -4.60
C LEU A 84 4.77 -1.43 -4.35
N THR A 85 6.02 -1.86 -4.38
CA THR A 85 6.40 -3.25 -4.10
C THR A 85 7.52 -3.33 -3.06
N ASP A 86 7.35 -4.20 -2.07
CA ASP A 86 8.32 -4.49 -1.03
C ASP A 86 9.23 -5.70 -1.38
N ARG A 87 9.12 -6.24 -2.60
CA ARG A 87 9.96 -7.37 -3.03
C ARG A 87 11.43 -7.00 -2.99
N ALA A 88 12.11 -7.52 -1.98
CA ALA A 88 13.54 -7.30 -1.74
C ALA A 88 14.38 -8.40 -2.40
N ALA A 89 15.52 -8.00 -2.96
CA ALA A 89 16.58 -8.91 -3.41
C ALA A 89 17.56 -9.21 -2.26
N ALA A 90 18.51 -10.10 -2.49
CA ALA A 90 19.56 -10.39 -1.51
C ALA A 90 20.33 -9.12 -1.14
N GLY A 91 20.46 -8.84 0.16
CA GLY A 91 21.11 -7.63 0.69
C GLY A 91 20.23 -6.39 0.76
N GLU A 92 18.99 -6.48 0.34
CA GLU A 92 18.00 -5.42 0.52
C GLU A 92 17.06 -5.73 1.69
N VAL A 93 16.49 -4.68 2.24
CA VAL A 93 15.48 -4.73 3.31
C VAL A 93 14.22 -4.06 2.81
N PRO A 94 13.05 -4.68 2.95
CA PRO A 94 11.79 -4.07 2.55
C PRO A 94 11.44 -2.89 3.48
N VAL A 95 10.92 -1.82 2.90
CA VAL A 95 10.22 -0.77 3.65
C VAL A 95 8.87 -1.32 4.06
N PRO A 96 8.44 -1.17 5.34
CA PRO A 96 7.10 -1.58 5.74
C PRO A 96 6.03 -1.00 4.82
N SER A 97 5.13 -1.85 4.31
CA SER A 97 4.18 -1.46 3.26
C SER A 97 3.31 -0.29 3.65
N LEU A 98 2.85 -0.23 4.90
CA LEU A 98 2.05 0.88 5.40
C LEU A 98 2.85 2.19 5.42
N LEU A 99 4.14 2.13 5.77
CA LEU A 99 5.04 3.31 5.77
C LEU A 99 5.30 3.79 4.34
N ALA A 100 5.52 2.87 3.39
CA ALA A 100 5.68 3.21 1.97
C ALA A 100 4.43 3.90 1.39
N VAL A 101 3.24 3.38 1.71
CA VAL A 101 1.96 3.98 1.31
C VAL A 101 1.79 5.36 1.93
N GLY A 102 1.99 5.48 3.26
CA GLY A 102 1.87 6.75 3.97
C GLY A 102 2.83 7.81 3.44
N CYS A 103 4.06 7.42 3.16
CA CYS A 103 5.09 8.27 2.57
C CYS A 103 4.66 8.80 1.20
N ALA A 104 4.32 7.92 0.25
CA ALA A 104 3.91 8.28 -1.09
C ALA A 104 2.62 9.13 -1.08
N HIS A 105 1.61 8.70 -0.33
CA HIS A 105 0.32 9.37 -0.21
C HIS A 105 0.45 10.81 0.30
N ASN A 106 1.11 10.99 1.46
CA ASN A 106 1.26 12.32 2.08
C ASN A 106 2.18 13.23 1.27
N HIS A 107 3.20 12.68 0.62
CA HIS A 107 4.06 13.45 -0.28
C HIS A 107 3.27 13.97 -1.49
N LEU A 108 2.50 13.12 -2.17
CA LEU A 108 1.66 13.53 -3.30
C LEU A 108 0.59 14.56 -2.93
N ILE A 109 0.05 14.50 -1.69
CA ILE A 109 -0.85 15.55 -1.18
C ILE A 109 -0.12 16.88 -1.07
N ARG A 110 1.05 16.91 -0.43
CA ARG A 110 1.87 18.13 -0.29
C ARG A 110 2.28 18.71 -1.63
N ALA A 111 2.57 17.84 -2.61
CA ALA A 111 2.90 18.22 -3.98
C ALA A 111 1.68 18.67 -4.82
N GLY A 112 0.45 18.50 -4.32
CA GLY A 112 -0.79 18.88 -4.99
C GLY A 112 -1.17 17.99 -6.17
N VAL A 113 -0.63 16.75 -6.24
CA VAL A 113 -0.83 15.84 -7.37
C VAL A 113 -1.47 14.50 -6.99
N ARG A 114 -1.93 14.34 -5.73
CA ARG A 114 -2.47 13.07 -5.24
C ARG A 114 -3.69 12.56 -6.03
N THR A 115 -4.51 13.44 -6.55
CA THR A 115 -5.72 13.09 -7.31
C THR A 115 -5.42 12.60 -8.72
N PHE A 116 -4.19 12.75 -9.21
CA PHE A 116 -3.80 12.30 -10.55
C PHE A 116 -3.37 10.83 -10.60
N ALA A 117 -3.19 10.17 -9.45
CA ALA A 117 -2.79 8.76 -9.41
C ALA A 117 -3.38 8.02 -8.22
N ASP A 118 -3.66 6.74 -8.41
CA ASP A 118 -3.99 5.79 -7.35
C ASP A 118 -2.81 4.91 -6.99
N ILE A 119 -2.82 4.40 -5.75
CA ILE A 119 -1.76 3.56 -5.19
C ILE A 119 -2.25 2.12 -5.09
N VAL A 120 -1.50 1.21 -5.70
CA VAL A 120 -1.64 -0.23 -5.56
C VAL A 120 -0.41 -0.76 -4.83
N VAL A 121 -0.59 -1.72 -3.94
CA VAL A 121 0.48 -2.26 -3.10
C VAL A 121 0.65 -3.75 -3.37
N GLU A 122 1.86 -4.15 -3.70
CA GLU A 122 2.32 -5.54 -3.70
C GLU A 122 3.13 -5.72 -2.40
N CYS A 123 2.60 -6.47 -1.43
CA CYS A 123 3.19 -6.54 -0.09
C CYS A 123 3.32 -7.96 0.46
N GLY A 124 4.40 -8.16 1.23
CA GLY A 124 4.67 -9.42 1.93
C GLY A 124 4.34 -9.38 3.42
N ASP A 125 4.22 -8.20 4.00
CA ASP A 125 4.05 -7.98 5.44
C ASP A 125 2.59 -7.95 5.91
N ALA A 126 1.65 -7.58 5.03
CA ALA A 126 0.23 -7.53 5.36
C ALA A 126 -0.44 -8.91 5.21
N VAL A 127 -1.02 -9.42 6.30
CA VAL A 127 -1.65 -10.75 6.34
C VAL A 127 -3.02 -10.77 7.01
N SER A 128 -3.32 -9.82 7.89
CA SER A 128 -4.57 -9.77 8.64
C SER A 128 -5.57 -8.77 8.05
N PRO A 129 -6.89 -8.93 8.33
CA PRO A 129 -7.88 -7.92 7.95
C PRO A 129 -7.56 -6.51 8.48
N HIS A 130 -6.88 -6.41 9.63
CA HIS A 130 -6.49 -5.14 10.21
C HIS A 130 -5.41 -4.46 9.37
N ASP A 131 -4.41 -5.20 8.92
CA ASP A 131 -3.33 -4.68 8.07
C ASP A 131 -3.90 -4.12 6.76
N PHE A 132 -4.81 -4.89 6.14
CA PHE A 132 -5.49 -4.45 4.93
C PHE A 132 -6.39 -3.23 5.15
N ALA A 133 -7.11 -3.21 6.28
CA ALA A 133 -7.93 -2.06 6.63
C ALA A 133 -7.05 -0.81 6.86
N ALA A 134 -5.87 -0.95 7.48
CA ALA A 134 -4.92 0.14 7.63
C ALA A 134 -4.40 0.62 6.27
N LEU A 135 -3.94 -0.28 5.40
CA LEU A 135 -3.48 0.08 4.05
C LEU A 135 -4.55 0.82 3.25
N VAL A 136 -5.80 0.34 3.25
CA VAL A 136 -6.92 1.03 2.59
C VAL A 136 -7.20 2.37 3.26
N GLY A 137 -7.17 2.44 4.59
CA GLY A 137 -7.37 3.67 5.36
C GLY A 137 -6.33 4.73 5.08
N TYR A 138 -5.10 4.35 4.78
CA TYR A 138 -4.04 5.24 4.31
C TYR A 138 -3.96 5.35 2.78
N SER A 139 -5.06 5.02 2.10
CA SER A 139 -5.30 5.28 0.68
C SER A 139 -4.62 4.37 -0.32
N ALA A 140 -4.36 3.11 0.05
CA ALA A 140 -4.13 2.06 -0.94
C ALA A 140 -5.47 1.66 -1.58
N SER A 141 -5.56 1.74 -2.91
CA SER A 141 -6.77 1.42 -3.67
C SER A 141 -6.87 -0.07 -4.05
N GLY A 142 -5.72 -0.75 -4.12
CA GLY A 142 -5.61 -2.18 -4.36
C GLY A 142 -4.42 -2.78 -3.64
N ILE A 143 -4.55 -4.01 -3.15
CA ILE A 143 -3.51 -4.70 -2.37
C ILE A 143 -3.36 -6.12 -2.90
N TYR A 144 -2.13 -6.49 -3.27
CA TYR A 144 -1.76 -7.85 -3.60
C TYR A 144 -0.86 -8.43 -2.50
N PRO A 145 -1.41 -9.25 -1.58
CA PRO A 145 -0.67 -9.84 -0.46
C PRO A 145 0.06 -11.11 -0.93
N TYR A 146 1.13 -10.96 -1.72
CA TYR A 146 1.79 -12.06 -2.41
C TYR A 146 2.33 -13.14 -1.47
N ASN A 147 2.83 -12.75 -0.29
CA ASN A 147 3.39 -13.70 0.68
C ASN A 147 2.30 -14.55 1.32
N ALA A 148 1.16 -13.95 1.71
CA ALA A 148 0.02 -14.70 2.23
C ALA A 148 -0.50 -15.70 1.19
N HIS A 149 -0.57 -15.31 -0.09
CA HIS A 149 -0.95 -16.22 -1.17
C HIS A 149 0.09 -17.33 -1.40
N ALA A 150 1.38 -17.02 -1.27
CA ALA A 150 2.45 -18.03 -1.36
C ALA A 150 2.34 -19.05 -0.22
N CYS A 151 2.11 -18.62 1.02
CA CYS A 151 1.88 -19.50 2.16
C CYS A 151 0.68 -20.44 1.94
N ILE A 152 -0.43 -19.92 1.39
CA ILE A 152 -1.60 -20.76 1.08
C ILE A 152 -1.28 -21.81 0.01
N ARG A 153 -0.51 -21.45 -1.01
CA ARG A 153 -0.05 -22.41 -2.03
C ARG A 153 0.84 -23.51 -1.41
N ASP A 154 1.73 -23.10 -0.53
CA ASP A 154 2.63 -24.02 0.16
C ASP A 154 1.85 -25.01 1.04
N LEU A 155 0.91 -24.54 1.84
CA LEU A 155 0.02 -25.37 2.64
C LEU A 155 -0.80 -26.35 1.78
N ALA A 156 -1.29 -25.92 0.62
CA ALA A 156 -2.02 -26.78 -0.30
C ALA A 156 -1.12 -27.86 -0.91
N VAL A 157 0.14 -27.55 -1.25
CA VAL A 157 1.12 -28.51 -1.78
C VAL A 157 1.48 -29.57 -0.74
N HIS A 158 1.59 -29.17 0.54
CA HIS A 158 1.91 -30.12 1.64
C HIS A 158 0.70 -30.92 2.13
N GLY A 159 -0.52 -30.62 1.63
CA GLY A 159 -1.74 -31.33 2.02
C GLY A 159 -2.33 -30.87 3.35
N ASP A 160 -1.93 -29.69 3.83
CA ASP A 160 -2.44 -29.08 5.07
C ASP A 160 -3.77 -28.36 4.84
N LEU A 161 -4.26 -28.29 3.60
CA LEU A 161 -5.56 -27.72 3.24
C LEU A 161 -6.43 -28.77 2.54
N ASP A 162 -7.72 -28.83 2.91
CA ASP A 162 -8.73 -29.67 2.27
C ASP A 162 -9.28 -29.11 0.94
N VAL A 163 -8.67 -28.02 0.44
CA VAL A 163 -9.08 -27.30 -0.79
C VAL A 163 -7.87 -27.02 -1.68
N THR A 164 -8.12 -26.72 -2.96
CA THR A 164 -7.03 -26.31 -3.85
C THR A 164 -6.44 -24.97 -3.44
N ALA A 165 -5.22 -24.66 -3.89
CA ALA A 165 -4.55 -23.40 -3.61
C ALA A 165 -5.40 -22.18 -4.08
N GLU A 166 -5.99 -22.29 -5.28
CA GLU A 166 -6.85 -21.25 -5.85
C GLU A 166 -8.08 -21.00 -4.98
N GLN A 167 -8.73 -22.09 -4.53
CA GLN A 167 -9.88 -22.00 -3.64
C GLN A 167 -9.50 -21.44 -2.28
N GLY A 168 -8.34 -21.83 -1.74
CA GLY A 168 -7.78 -21.30 -0.50
C GLY A 168 -7.53 -19.80 -0.57
N ILE A 169 -6.90 -19.31 -1.65
CA ILE A 169 -6.65 -17.90 -1.91
C ILE A 169 -7.98 -17.13 -2.07
N ALA A 170 -8.95 -17.69 -2.82
CA ALA A 170 -10.26 -17.05 -2.98
C ALA A 170 -11.00 -16.92 -1.63
N ASN A 171 -10.97 -17.96 -0.80
CA ASN A 171 -11.56 -17.96 0.54
C ASN A 171 -10.87 -16.94 1.46
N TYR A 172 -9.54 -16.89 1.44
CA TYR A 172 -8.76 -15.90 2.19
C TYR A 172 -9.10 -14.47 1.79
N ASN A 173 -9.07 -14.15 0.50
CA ASN A 173 -9.40 -12.82 0.00
C ASN A 173 -10.86 -12.42 0.34
N LYS A 174 -11.79 -13.38 0.28
CA LYS A 174 -13.19 -13.15 0.69
C LYS A 174 -13.31 -12.86 2.18
N ALA A 175 -12.65 -13.65 3.03
CA ALA A 175 -12.68 -13.49 4.48
C ALA A 175 -12.02 -12.16 4.90
N ALA A 176 -10.86 -11.83 4.33
CA ALA A 176 -10.16 -10.59 4.60
C ALA A 176 -10.97 -9.35 4.13
N THR A 177 -11.60 -9.43 2.95
CA THR A 177 -12.50 -8.37 2.48
C THR A 177 -13.70 -8.20 3.42
N ALA A 178 -14.32 -9.28 3.89
CA ALA A 178 -15.40 -9.22 4.89
C ALA A 178 -14.91 -8.58 6.20
N GLY A 179 -13.68 -8.86 6.61
CA GLY A 179 -13.03 -8.21 7.75
C GLY A 179 -12.90 -6.69 7.58
N ILE A 180 -12.43 -6.22 6.42
CA ILE A 180 -12.37 -4.78 6.09
C ILE A 180 -13.77 -4.16 6.18
N VAL A 181 -14.78 -4.78 5.56
CA VAL A 181 -16.17 -4.31 5.60
C VAL A 181 -16.70 -4.23 7.04
N SER A 182 -16.36 -5.22 7.88
CA SER A 182 -16.72 -5.21 9.30
C SER A 182 -16.11 -4.03 10.05
N ILE A 183 -14.84 -3.72 9.79
CA ILE A 183 -14.15 -2.57 10.38
C ILE A 183 -14.80 -1.26 9.91
N MET A 184 -15.03 -1.11 8.61
CA MET A 184 -15.72 0.06 8.03
C MET A 184 -17.10 0.26 8.66
N SER A 185 -17.86 -0.83 8.81
CA SER A 185 -19.20 -0.81 9.44
C SER A 185 -19.15 -0.31 10.89
N LYS A 186 -18.16 -0.76 11.67
CA LYS A 186 -17.96 -0.28 13.06
C LYS A 186 -17.61 1.21 13.12
N MET A 187 -16.93 1.72 12.11
CA MET A 187 -16.62 3.15 11.98
C MET A 187 -17.75 3.98 11.39
N GLY A 188 -18.84 3.35 10.96
CA GLY A 188 -19.98 4.01 10.31
C GLY A 188 -19.68 4.51 8.90
N ILE A 189 -18.68 3.96 8.22
CA ILE A 189 -18.27 4.36 6.87
C ILE A 189 -18.74 3.32 5.87
N SER A 190 -19.57 3.72 4.92
CA SER A 190 -20.25 2.82 3.97
C SER A 190 -19.54 2.68 2.62
N THR A 191 -18.58 3.53 2.29
CA THR A 191 -17.86 3.48 1.00
C THR A 191 -16.36 3.47 1.19
N VAL A 192 -15.64 2.73 0.34
CA VAL A 192 -14.16 2.68 0.39
C VAL A 192 -13.56 4.06 0.14
N GLN A 193 -14.15 4.87 -0.73
CA GLN A 193 -13.65 6.22 -0.99
C GLN A 193 -13.73 7.14 0.22
N SER A 194 -14.80 7.03 1.01
CA SER A 194 -14.91 7.78 2.27
C SER A 194 -14.02 7.21 3.37
N TYR A 195 -13.58 5.95 3.22
CA TYR A 195 -12.67 5.29 4.15
C TYR A 195 -11.20 5.69 3.89
N HIS A 196 -10.84 6.00 2.65
CA HIS A 196 -9.52 6.52 2.31
C HIS A 196 -9.27 7.84 3.05
N SER A 197 -8.17 7.93 3.79
CA SER A 197 -7.76 9.10 4.58
C SER A 197 -8.79 9.56 5.64
N ALA A 198 -9.64 8.65 6.12
CA ALA A 198 -10.68 8.98 7.11
C ALA A 198 -10.16 9.29 8.51
N GLN A 199 -8.84 9.19 8.76
CA GLN A 199 -8.19 9.47 10.05
C GLN A 199 -8.80 8.71 11.24
N ILE A 200 -9.15 7.45 11.01
CA ILE A 200 -9.83 6.59 11.99
C ILE A 200 -8.88 5.74 12.84
N PHE A 201 -7.58 5.81 12.55
CA PHE A 201 -6.55 5.09 13.27
C PHE A 201 -5.85 6.00 14.27
N GLU A 202 -5.28 5.40 15.30
CA GLU A 202 -4.42 6.05 16.27
C GLU A 202 -3.03 5.40 16.20
N ALA A 203 -1.99 6.22 16.16
CA ALA A 203 -0.62 5.77 16.28
C ALA A 203 -0.24 5.68 17.76
N VAL A 204 0.37 4.59 18.15
CA VAL A 204 0.87 4.37 19.51
C VAL A 204 2.37 4.08 19.44
N GLY A 205 3.15 4.85 20.18
CA GLY A 205 4.59 4.64 20.29
C GLY A 205 5.44 5.36 19.24
N PHE A 206 4.85 6.18 18.35
CA PHE A 206 5.60 6.96 17.37
C PHE A 206 5.70 8.44 17.74
N THR A 207 6.84 9.04 17.41
CA THR A 207 7.05 10.48 17.64
C THR A 207 6.10 11.32 16.77
N PRO A 208 5.73 12.55 17.23
CA PRO A 208 4.93 13.46 16.40
C PRO A 208 5.58 13.79 15.05
N GLU A 209 6.89 13.88 14.99
CA GLU A 209 7.66 14.15 13.78
C GLU A 209 7.48 13.03 12.76
N PHE A 210 7.59 11.76 13.20
CA PHE A 210 7.38 10.59 12.36
C PHE A 210 5.93 10.55 11.84
N VAL A 211 4.95 10.74 12.72
CA VAL A 211 3.54 10.74 12.34
C VAL A 211 3.22 11.88 11.36
N ASN A 212 3.69 13.08 11.61
CA ASN A 212 3.47 14.22 10.73
C ASN A 212 4.14 14.04 9.36
N ALA A 213 5.29 13.36 9.30
CA ALA A 213 5.99 13.10 8.06
C ALA A 213 5.23 12.11 7.16
N TYR A 214 4.78 10.99 7.72
CA TYR A 214 4.30 9.82 6.96
C TYR A 214 2.82 9.51 7.14
N PHE A 215 2.20 9.93 8.24
CA PHE A 215 0.82 9.63 8.62
C PHE A 215 0.06 10.89 9.06
N ALA A 216 0.23 11.98 8.33
CA ALA A 216 -0.33 13.29 8.68
C ALA A 216 -1.83 13.19 9.02
N GLY A 217 -2.22 13.83 10.12
CA GLY A 217 -3.60 13.80 10.63
C GLY A 217 -3.92 12.60 11.55
N THR A 218 -3.02 11.63 11.69
CA THR A 218 -3.19 10.52 12.64
C THR A 218 -2.92 11.01 14.05
N VAL A 219 -3.79 10.66 14.98
CA VAL A 219 -3.62 10.98 16.39
C VAL A 219 -2.52 10.11 16.99
N SER A 220 -1.54 10.71 17.68
CA SER A 220 -0.53 10.01 18.46
C SER A 220 -0.48 10.63 19.88
N ARG A 221 -0.82 9.82 20.88
CA ARG A 221 -0.83 10.25 22.29
C ARG A 221 0.38 9.77 23.07
N VAL A 222 1.02 8.70 22.59
CA VAL A 222 2.22 8.11 23.17
C VAL A 222 3.31 8.16 22.13
N GLY A 223 4.32 8.98 22.38
CA GLY A 223 5.51 9.09 21.55
C GLY A 223 6.54 8.01 21.88
N GLY A 224 7.64 7.98 21.12
CA GLY A 224 8.77 7.07 21.38
C GLY A 224 9.63 6.86 20.15
N MET A 225 9.18 6.07 19.19
CA MET A 225 9.94 5.59 18.05
C MET A 225 9.97 6.62 16.91
N GLY A 226 11.15 6.84 16.35
CA GLY A 226 11.40 7.55 15.10
C GLY A 226 11.63 6.61 13.92
N VAL A 227 12.06 7.17 12.78
CA VAL A 227 12.41 6.40 11.59
C VAL A 227 13.62 5.49 11.82
N GLU A 228 14.53 5.89 12.65
CA GLU A 228 15.76 5.16 13.01
C GLU A 228 15.43 3.88 13.79
N ASP A 229 14.41 3.93 14.64
CA ASP A 229 13.94 2.76 15.39
C ASP A 229 13.27 1.74 14.46
N VAL A 230 12.45 2.23 13.52
CA VAL A 230 11.85 1.36 12.48
C VAL A 230 12.94 0.72 11.61
N GLU A 231 13.97 1.49 11.23
CA GLU A 231 15.11 0.97 10.46
C GLU A 231 15.84 -0.14 11.23
N ARG A 232 16.09 0.07 12.52
CA ARG A 232 16.75 -0.92 13.38
C ARG A 232 15.93 -2.22 13.44
N GLU A 233 14.63 -2.13 13.71
CA GLU A 233 13.74 -3.31 13.75
C GLU A 233 13.68 -4.05 12.41
N GLN A 234 13.54 -3.34 11.29
CA GLN A 234 13.53 -3.97 9.98
C GLN A 234 14.86 -4.68 9.66
N ASN A 235 15.99 -4.10 10.06
CA ASN A 235 17.29 -4.72 9.89
C ASN A 235 17.48 -5.97 10.76
N GLU A 236 16.83 -6.06 11.91
CA GLU A 236 16.84 -7.23 12.79
C GLU A 236 15.94 -8.36 12.26
N ILE A 237 14.71 -8.06 11.87
CA ILE A 237 13.76 -9.03 11.30
C ILE A 237 14.35 -9.71 10.05
N GLY A 238 15.01 -8.97 9.19
CA GLY A 238 15.63 -9.54 8.01
C GLY A 238 16.92 -10.34 8.24
N ARG A 239 17.30 -10.66 9.50
CA ARG A 239 18.44 -11.55 9.84
C ARG A 239 17.98 -12.97 10.19
N ALA A 240 16.71 -13.18 10.42
CA ALA A 240 16.09 -14.47 10.65
C ALA A 240 15.71 -15.14 9.33
#